data_2cfcf607ddd7a28ce7e40a8ac1cd78cd
#
_entry.id   2cfcf607ddd7a28ce7e40a8ac1cd78cd
#
_cell.length_a   1.000
_cell.length_b   1.000
_cell.length_c   1.000
_cell.angle_alpha   90.00
_cell.angle_beta   90.00
_cell.angle_gamma   90.00
#
_symmetry.space_group_name_H-M   'P 1'
#
loop_
_entity.id
_entity.type
_entity.pdbx_description
1 polymer ?
#
loop_
_entity_poly.entity_id
_entity_poly.type
_entity_poly.pdbx_seq_one_letter_code
_entity_poly.pdbx_strand_id
1 'polypeptide(L)'
;MKAIITAMLAVLTFTCCMAREKKPAIKARLKGYPSGAIDEYHFHAGKAIVKGRFVNRTEHSFSTFNVTGTDLFSNQDFVRTINIEPDGSFLELISLPHSGWVYFDGAEIPPAFIAVGDTLDLLINGTGDETTISGSGATGEVNSVWPRLETQFASKETRTPWEEMNREFMLEWKNRKVRELDRIASAIDADTITLLNGCSDYAKDVLKTSLLAMPLEQALVALHQWWWRTRSEDRKPNPALTISSDTFFDFLSARQSYLMDNPLMILAADGGGVVNNM
;
A
#
# COMPACT_ATOMS: atom_id res chain seq x y z
N MET A 1 -24.41 -1.72 52.83
CA MET A 1 -23.52 -1.10 51.81
C MET A 1 -22.43 -2.02 51.27
N LYS A 2 -21.69 -2.79 52.08
CA LYS A 2 -20.65 -3.72 51.58
C LYS A 2 -21.15 -4.82 50.60
N ALA A 3 -22.37 -5.38 50.83
CA ALA A 3 -22.92 -6.43 49.99
C ALA A 3 -23.34 -5.95 48.58
N ILE A 4 -23.74 -4.69 48.43
CA ILE A 4 -24.15 -4.11 47.14
C ILE A 4 -22.91 -3.82 46.26
N ILE A 5 -21.81 -3.40 46.86
CA ILE A 5 -20.55 -3.14 46.12
C ILE A 5 -19.96 -4.44 45.60
N THR A 6 -20.03 -5.52 46.35
CA THR A 6 -19.53 -6.85 45.94
C THR A 6 -20.36 -7.42 44.77
N ALA A 7 -21.68 -7.22 44.79
CA ALA A 7 -22.56 -7.64 43.70
C ALA A 7 -22.31 -6.83 42.39
N MET A 8 -22.08 -5.52 42.50
CA MET A 8 -21.72 -4.70 41.31
C MET A 8 -20.36 -5.06 40.71
N LEU A 9 -19.36 -5.36 41.56
CA LEU A 9 -18.07 -5.82 41.04
C LEU A 9 -18.15 -7.19 40.36
N ALA A 10 -18.97 -8.11 40.87
CA ALA A 10 -19.18 -9.42 40.23
C ALA A 10 -19.90 -9.32 38.88
N VAL A 11 -20.83 -8.37 38.72
CA VAL A 11 -21.54 -8.14 37.45
C VAL A 11 -20.59 -7.50 36.42
N LEU A 12 -19.71 -6.57 36.83
CA LEU A 12 -18.72 -5.96 35.94
C LEU A 12 -17.63 -6.95 35.47
N THR A 13 -17.22 -7.87 36.34
CA THR A 13 -16.26 -8.91 35.94
C THR A 13 -16.89 -9.97 35.03
N PHE A 14 -18.19 -10.28 35.22
CA PHE A 14 -18.88 -11.22 34.34
C PHE A 14 -19.17 -10.65 32.96
N THR A 15 -19.48 -9.35 32.84
CA THR A 15 -19.68 -8.69 31.53
C THR A 15 -18.37 -8.56 30.75
N CYS A 16 -17.22 -8.39 31.40
CA CYS A 16 -15.91 -8.38 30.72
C CYS A 16 -15.46 -9.77 30.22
N CYS A 17 -15.91 -10.86 30.86
CA CYS A 17 -15.59 -12.23 30.43
C CYS A 17 -16.47 -12.75 29.28
N MET A 18 -17.66 -12.18 29.08
CA MET A 18 -18.57 -12.62 28.01
C MET A 18 -18.32 -11.96 26.65
N ALA A 19 -17.51 -10.90 26.59
CA ALA A 19 -17.22 -10.16 25.35
C ALA A 19 -16.01 -10.68 24.55
N ARG A 20 -15.52 -11.89 24.87
CA ARG A 20 -14.58 -12.56 23.99
C ARG A 20 -15.31 -13.52 23.07
N GLU A 21 -16.17 -12.97 22.20
CA GLU A 21 -16.60 -13.73 21.02
C GLU A 21 -15.35 -14.26 20.33
N LYS A 22 -15.25 -15.58 20.25
CA LYS A 22 -14.24 -16.23 19.40
C LYS A 22 -14.51 -15.69 17.99
N LYS A 23 -13.62 -14.83 17.48
CA LYS A 23 -13.65 -14.44 16.08
C LYS A 23 -13.81 -15.71 15.26
N PRO A 24 -14.77 -15.77 14.35
CA PRO A 24 -14.96 -16.95 13.52
C PRO A 24 -13.64 -17.29 12.86
N ALA A 25 -13.27 -18.56 12.87
CA ALA A 25 -12.06 -19.04 12.23
C ALA A 25 -12.10 -18.61 10.76
N ILE A 26 -11.09 -17.88 10.33
CA ILE A 26 -10.95 -17.40 8.94
C ILE A 26 -10.97 -18.63 8.02
N LYS A 27 -12.04 -18.80 7.25
CA LYS A 27 -12.33 -20.05 6.56
C LYS A 27 -11.74 -20.17 5.15
N ALA A 28 -11.24 -19.13 4.54
CA ALA A 28 -10.64 -19.24 3.21
C ALA A 28 -9.51 -18.24 3.06
N ARG A 29 -8.28 -18.73 3.09
CA ARG A 29 -7.12 -17.97 2.65
C ARG A 29 -6.79 -18.35 1.24
N LEU A 30 -6.35 -17.40 0.44
CA LEU A 30 -5.79 -17.70 -0.86
C LEU A 30 -4.58 -18.63 -0.68
N LYS A 31 -4.52 -19.71 -1.45
CA LYS A 31 -3.43 -20.67 -1.41
C LYS A 31 -2.11 -19.94 -1.70
N GLY A 32 -1.09 -20.19 -0.91
CA GLY A 32 0.22 -19.55 -1.05
C GLY A 32 0.27 -18.07 -0.61
N TYR A 33 -0.79 -17.60 0.07
CA TYR A 33 -0.79 -16.28 0.70
C TYR A 33 -0.28 -16.38 2.14
N PRO A 34 0.52 -15.39 2.62
CA PRO A 34 1.09 -15.48 3.96
C PRO A 34 0.02 -15.64 5.01
N SER A 35 0.26 -16.51 5.95
CA SER A 35 -0.72 -16.88 6.98
C SER A 35 -0.76 -15.94 8.18
N GLY A 36 -0.22 -14.80 8.07
CA GLY A 36 -0.42 -13.57 8.71
C GLY A 36 -0.37 -13.33 10.16
N ALA A 37 0.73 -13.57 10.83
CA ALA A 37 1.10 -12.65 11.92
C ALA A 37 2.07 -11.61 11.34
N ILE A 38 2.00 -10.38 11.81
CA ILE A 38 3.09 -9.41 11.66
C ILE A 38 4.27 -10.06 12.40
N ASP A 39 5.32 -10.42 11.68
CA ASP A 39 6.51 -11.04 12.23
C ASP A 39 7.74 -10.17 11.96
N GLU A 40 8.84 -10.51 12.63
CA GLU A 40 10.12 -9.82 12.44
C GLU A 40 10.65 -9.95 11.01
N TYR A 41 10.21 -10.93 10.24
CA TYR A 41 10.65 -11.14 8.87
C TYR A 41 10.21 -10.01 7.94
N HIS A 42 8.97 -9.51 8.11
CA HIS A 42 8.41 -8.45 7.29
C HIS A 42 8.59 -7.07 7.91
N PHE A 43 8.58 -6.97 9.25
CA PHE A 43 8.51 -5.71 9.97
C PHE A 43 9.59 -5.60 11.04
N HIS A 44 10.79 -5.24 10.64
CA HIS A 44 11.86 -4.88 11.57
C HIS A 44 12.56 -3.60 11.11
N ALA A 45 12.97 -2.82 12.09
CA ALA A 45 13.78 -1.64 11.82
C ALA A 45 15.22 -2.02 11.48
N GLY A 46 15.84 -1.26 10.60
CA GLY A 46 17.22 -1.51 10.23
C GLY A 46 17.77 -0.45 9.29
N LYS A 47 18.76 -0.83 8.52
CA LYS A 47 19.42 0.06 7.56
C LYS A 47 19.34 -0.51 6.17
N ALA A 48 19.34 0.38 5.17
CA ALA A 48 19.49 0.04 3.77
C ALA A 48 20.45 1.03 3.11
N ILE A 49 21.00 0.66 1.96
CA ILE A 49 21.87 1.52 1.17
C ILE A 49 21.05 2.09 0.00
N VAL A 50 21.08 3.41 -0.15
CA VAL A 50 20.65 4.08 -1.39
C VAL A 50 21.88 4.60 -2.10
N LYS A 51 22.13 4.11 -3.29
CA LYS A 51 23.26 4.54 -4.12
C LYS A 51 22.84 4.75 -5.56
N GLY A 52 23.70 5.33 -6.34
CA GLY A 52 23.45 5.45 -7.76
C GLY A 52 24.26 6.55 -8.43
N ARG A 53 23.78 6.94 -9.58
CA ARG A 53 24.40 7.97 -10.39
C ARG A 53 23.38 8.83 -11.11
N PHE A 54 23.60 10.13 -11.09
CA PHE A 54 22.86 11.10 -11.88
C PHE A 54 23.72 11.49 -13.09
N VAL A 55 23.32 11.04 -14.27
CA VAL A 55 24.01 11.30 -15.54
C VAL A 55 23.32 12.43 -16.32
N ASN A 56 24.01 13.00 -17.30
CA ASN A 56 23.50 14.06 -18.16
C ASN A 56 22.98 15.28 -17.39
N ARG A 57 23.68 15.63 -16.30
CA ARG A 57 23.33 16.77 -15.45
C ARG A 57 23.52 18.09 -16.20
N THR A 58 22.65 19.05 -15.93
CA THR A 58 22.75 20.44 -16.36
C THR A 58 23.00 21.36 -15.18
N GLU A 59 23.25 22.63 -15.41
CA GLU A 59 23.39 23.64 -14.35
C GLU A 59 22.12 23.82 -13.49
N HIS A 60 20.97 23.40 -14.02
CA HIS A 60 19.67 23.44 -13.31
C HIS A 60 19.33 22.12 -12.62
N SER A 61 20.19 21.11 -12.72
CA SER A 61 19.97 19.83 -12.06
C SER A 61 20.07 19.96 -10.55
N PHE A 62 19.20 19.27 -9.83
CA PHE A 62 19.24 19.23 -8.36
C PHE A 62 20.54 18.58 -7.85
N SER A 63 21.03 19.07 -6.71
CA SER A 63 22.20 18.53 -6.02
C SER A 63 21.84 17.61 -4.85
N THR A 64 20.56 17.59 -4.49
CA THR A 64 20.02 16.73 -3.43
C THR A 64 18.62 16.29 -3.79
N PHE A 65 18.18 15.15 -3.28
CA PHE A 65 16.78 14.72 -3.29
C PHE A 65 16.45 14.03 -1.96
N ASN A 66 15.17 13.91 -1.64
CA ASN A 66 14.75 13.24 -0.44
C ASN A 66 14.17 11.86 -0.77
N VAL A 67 14.52 10.88 0.05
CA VAL A 67 13.83 9.60 0.15
C VAL A 67 12.84 9.73 1.30
N THR A 68 11.55 9.62 0.99
CA THR A 68 10.45 9.73 1.94
C THR A 68 9.67 8.43 2.03
N GLY A 69 9.17 8.12 3.18
CA GLY A 69 8.28 6.99 3.42
C GLY A 69 7.56 7.18 4.74
N THR A 70 6.52 6.39 4.98
CA THR A 70 5.73 6.47 6.20
C THR A 70 6.10 5.31 7.11
N ASP A 71 6.39 5.60 8.37
CA ASP A 71 6.43 4.60 9.42
C ASP A 71 5.00 4.20 9.77
N LEU A 72 4.63 3.02 9.37
CA LEU A 72 3.26 2.50 9.48
C LEU A 72 2.80 2.28 10.92
N PHE A 73 3.72 2.16 11.87
CA PHE A 73 3.40 1.96 13.28
C PHE A 73 3.17 3.26 14.03
N SER A 74 3.95 4.29 13.70
CA SER A 74 3.79 5.63 14.31
C SER A 74 2.92 6.57 13.48
N ASN A 75 2.62 6.20 12.24
CA ASN A 75 1.97 7.04 11.22
C ASN A 75 2.70 8.38 11.03
N GLN A 76 4.03 8.34 11.08
CA GLN A 76 4.89 9.49 10.87
C GLN A 76 5.75 9.27 9.63
N ASP A 77 5.89 10.33 8.84
CA ASP A 77 6.79 10.28 7.70
C ASP A 77 8.24 10.36 8.18
N PHE A 78 9.09 9.56 7.56
CA PHE A 78 10.52 9.73 7.64
C PHE A 78 11.04 10.35 6.35
N VAL A 79 12.02 11.23 6.49
CA VAL A 79 12.69 11.89 5.37
C VAL A 79 14.19 11.70 5.52
N ARG A 80 14.84 11.32 4.41
CA ARG A 80 16.30 11.20 4.32
C ARG A 80 16.80 11.93 3.09
N THR A 81 17.60 12.95 3.30
CA THR A 81 18.21 13.71 2.21
C THR A 81 19.42 12.95 1.66
N ILE A 82 19.46 12.77 0.35
CA ILE A 82 20.57 12.18 -0.39
C ILE A 82 21.32 13.32 -1.06
N ASN A 83 22.63 13.39 -0.82
CA ASN A 83 23.50 14.37 -1.45
C ASN A 83 24.13 13.74 -2.70
N ILE A 84 24.17 14.51 -3.78
CA ILE A 84 24.77 14.09 -5.05
C ILE A 84 26.12 14.76 -5.19
N GLU A 85 27.15 13.96 -5.31
CA GLU A 85 28.54 14.43 -5.50
C GLU A 85 28.71 15.19 -6.82
N PRO A 86 29.75 16.01 -6.97
CA PRO A 86 30.01 16.76 -8.21
C PRO A 86 30.08 15.88 -9.47
N ASP A 87 30.55 14.64 -9.35
CA ASP A 87 30.64 13.67 -10.45
C ASP A 87 29.30 12.96 -10.75
N GLY A 88 28.23 13.31 -10.01
CA GLY A 88 26.90 12.74 -10.12
C GLY A 88 26.67 11.47 -9.30
N SER A 89 27.69 10.92 -8.66
CA SER A 89 27.51 9.75 -7.78
C SER A 89 26.84 10.11 -6.46
N PHE A 90 26.20 9.14 -5.85
CA PHE A 90 25.69 9.23 -4.47
C PHE A 90 25.68 7.87 -3.80
N LEU A 91 25.87 7.88 -2.48
CA LEU A 91 25.80 6.71 -1.64
C LEU A 91 25.46 7.13 -0.22
N GLU A 92 24.32 6.66 0.28
CA GLU A 92 23.86 6.95 1.62
C GLU A 92 23.37 5.68 2.33
N LEU A 93 23.71 5.56 3.60
CA LEU A 93 23.20 4.53 4.50
C LEU A 93 22.02 5.11 5.28
N ILE A 94 20.81 4.73 4.89
CA ILE A 94 19.58 5.23 5.50
C ILE A 94 19.06 4.29 6.58
N SER A 95 18.43 4.85 7.62
CA SER A 95 17.69 4.08 8.61
C SER A 95 16.23 3.99 8.21
N LEU A 96 15.71 2.77 8.20
CA LEU A 96 14.32 2.46 7.88
C LEU A 96 13.59 1.96 9.12
N PRO A 97 12.36 2.41 9.39
CA PRO A 97 11.53 1.82 10.46
C PRO A 97 11.12 0.38 10.12
N HIS A 98 10.96 0.06 8.87
CA HIS A 98 10.68 -1.26 8.29
C HIS A 98 10.97 -1.24 6.78
N SER A 99 10.96 -2.38 6.15
CA SER A 99 10.95 -2.47 4.68
C SER A 99 9.64 -1.91 4.12
N GLY A 100 9.69 -1.22 2.98
CA GLY A 100 8.48 -0.63 2.40
C GLY A 100 8.73 0.16 1.14
N TRP A 101 7.67 0.77 0.63
CA TRP A 101 7.73 1.67 -0.50
C TRP A 101 8.19 3.05 -0.07
N VAL A 102 9.04 3.64 -0.89
CA VAL A 102 9.57 4.99 -0.69
C VAL A 102 9.29 5.85 -1.92
N TYR A 103 9.19 7.13 -1.69
CA TYR A 103 8.98 8.17 -2.69
C TYR A 103 10.18 9.09 -2.73
N PHE A 104 10.34 9.79 -3.83
CA PHE A 104 11.50 10.64 -4.05
C PHE A 104 11.05 12.08 -4.31
N ASP A 105 11.27 12.96 -3.31
CA ASP A 105 10.94 14.37 -3.44
C ASP A 105 12.12 15.13 -4.03
N GLY A 106 11.83 16.01 -4.99
CA GLY A 106 12.82 16.83 -5.67
C GLY A 106 13.46 16.16 -6.89
N ALA A 107 12.98 14.97 -7.28
CA ALA A 107 13.42 14.25 -8.47
C ALA A 107 12.24 13.50 -9.11
N GLU A 108 12.20 13.42 -10.44
CA GLU A 108 11.21 12.62 -11.17
C GLU A 108 11.63 11.14 -11.18
N ILE A 109 11.60 10.51 -10.01
CA ILE A 109 11.91 9.10 -9.82
C ILE A 109 10.62 8.38 -9.41
N PRO A 110 10.24 7.29 -10.09
CA PRO A 110 9.09 6.48 -9.66
C PRO A 110 9.26 5.95 -8.24
N PRO A 111 8.17 5.69 -7.50
CA PRO A 111 8.24 5.00 -6.22
C PRO A 111 8.99 3.69 -6.32
N ALA A 112 9.74 3.36 -5.28
CA ALA A 112 10.53 2.13 -5.23
C ALA A 112 10.32 1.39 -3.90
N PHE A 113 10.40 0.07 -3.93
CA PHE A 113 10.45 -0.75 -2.73
C PHE A 113 11.90 -0.84 -2.22
N ILE A 114 12.07 -0.71 -0.90
CA ILE A 114 13.37 -0.89 -0.27
C ILE A 114 13.23 -1.81 0.95
N ALA A 115 14.00 -2.89 0.97
CA ALA A 115 14.05 -3.81 2.09
C ALA A 115 15.22 -3.47 3.02
N VAL A 116 15.00 -3.69 4.31
CA VAL A 116 16.05 -3.59 5.33
C VAL A 116 17.16 -4.59 5.01
N GLY A 117 18.40 -4.13 5.02
CA GLY A 117 19.59 -4.92 4.68
C GLY A 117 19.98 -4.89 3.22
N ASP A 118 19.11 -4.42 2.34
CA ASP A 118 19.33 -4.39 0.90
C ASP A 118 19.94 -3.07 0.40
N THR A 119 20.22 -3.05 -0.88
CA THR A 119 20.70 -1.87 -1.62
C THR A 119 19.68 -1.51 -2.70
N LEU A 120 19.28 -0.25 -2.73
CA LEU A 120 18.57 0.38 -3.84
C LEU A 120 19.59 1.12 -4.70
N ASP A 121 19.62 0.82 -6.00
CA ASP A 121 20.55 1.41 -6.96
C ASP A 121 19.77 2.17 -8.04
N LEU A 122 20.03 3.48 -8.16
CA LEU A 122 19.30 4.39 -9.02
C LEU A 122 20.22 4.95 -10.11
N LEU A 123 19.83 4.81 -11.38
CA LEU A 123 20.43 5.57 -12.46
C LEU A 123 19.45 6.64 -12.91
N ILE A 124 19.71 7.89 -12.51
CA ILE A 124 18.89 9.05 -12.81
C ILE A 124 19.42 9.73 -14.06
N ASN A 125 18.55 10.04 -15.02
CA ASN A 125 18.95 10.73 -16.25
C ASN A 125 18.37 12.16 -16.29
N GLY A 126 19.24 13.16 -16.35
CA GLY A 126 18.85 14.58 -16.36
C GLY A 126 18.21 15.07 -17.66
N THR A 127 18.17 14.25 -18.71
CA THR A 127 17.49 14.60 -19.98
C THR A 127 16.02 14.17 -20.03
N GLY A 128 15.48 13.65 -18.91
CA GLY A 128 14.08 13.23 -18.82
C GLY A 128 13.80 11.82 -19.35
N ASP A 129 14.85 11.09 -19.75
CA ASP A 129 14.73 9.66 -20.01
C ASP A 129 14.45 8.89 -18.71
N GLU A 130 13.90 7.69 -18.83
CA GLU A 130 13.48 6.88 -17.70
C GLU A 130 14.61 6.68 -16.67
N THR A 131 14.29 6.90 -15.40
CA THR A 131 15.14 6.49 -14.29
C THR A 131 15.14 4.96 -14.20
N THR A 132 16.31 4.36 -14.17
CA THR A 132 16.45 2.92 -13.94
C THR A 132 16.56 2.65 -12.45
N ILE A 133 15.69 1.76 -11.96
CA ILE A 133 15.66 1.31 -10.56
C ILE A 133 16.09 -0.16 -10.54
N SER A 134 17.11 -0.46 -9.75
CA SER A 134 17.61 -1.82 -9.51
C SER A 134 18.01 -1.98 -8.04
N GLY A 135 18.53 -3.14 -7.67
CA GLY A 135 18.96 -3.34 -6.27
C GLY A 135 19.40 -4.76 -5.98
N SER A 136 19.71 -5.02 -4.71
CA SER A 136 20.01 -6.36 -4.22
C SER A 136 18.77 -6.99 -3.59
N GLY A 137 18.81 -8.31 -3.37
CA GLY A 137 17.81 -9.05 -2.61
C GLY A 137 16.37 -8.77 -3.04
N ALA A 138 15.48 -8.66 -2.06
CA ALA A 138 14.07 -8.37 -2.29
C ALA A 138 13.84 -6.99 -2.93
N THR A 139 14.66 -6.00 -2.62
CA THR A 139 14.63 -4.68 -3.27
C THR A 139 14.79 -4.81 -4.78
N GLY A 140 15.78 -5.57 -5.25
CA GLY A 140 16.01 -5.79 -6.69
C GLY A 140 14.87 -6.58 -7.34
N GLU A 141 14.41 -7.65 -6.68
CA GLU A 141 13.33 -8.50 -7.19
C GLU A 141 12.01 -7.71 -7.34
N VAL A 142 11.58 -6.99 -6.30
CA VAL A 142 10.33 -6.23 -6.32
C VAL A 142 10.38 -5.14 -7.40
N ASN A 143 11.42 -4.31 -7.41
CA ASN A 143 11.50 -3.20 -8.35
C ASN A 143 11.65 -3.63 -9.82
N SER A 144 12.24 -4.80 -10.08
CA SER A 144 12.34 -5.34 -11.45
C SER A 144 11.04 -5.96 -11.97
N VAL A 145 10.21 -6.47 -11.06
CA VAL A 145 8.99 -7.21 -11.42
C VAL A 145 7.73 -6.33 -11.37
N TRP A 146 7.66 -5.41 -10.41
CA TRP A 146 6.48 -4.57 -10.17
C TRP A 146 5.99 -3.81 -11.41
N PRO A 147 6.81 -3.08 -12.18
CA PRO A 147 6.32 -2.32 -13.34
C PRO A 147 5.66 -3.20 -14.40
N ARG A 148 6.13 -4.44 -14.54
CA ARG A 148 5.56 -5.42 -15.49
C ARG A 148 4.25 -5.99 -14.96
N LEU A 149 4.15 -6.27 -13.66
CA LEU A 149 2.90 -6.69 -13.02
C LEU A 149 1.86 -5.59 -13.10
N GLU A 150 2.23 -4.36 -12.76
CA GLU A 150 1.35 -3.21 -12.85
C GLU A 150 0.81 -3.07 -14.28
N THR A 151 1.67 -3.10 -15.30
CA THR A 151 1.24 -3.06 -16.71
C THR A 151 0.29 -4.20 -17.07
N GLN A 152 0.55 -5.42 -16.58
CA GLN A 152 -0.27 -6.60 -16.88
C GLN A 152 -1.64 -6.55 -16.21
N PHE A 153 -1.72 -6.02 -14.99
CA PHE A 153 -2.91 -6.04 -14.15
C PHE A 153 -3.63 -4.70 -14.05
N ALA A 154 -2.96 -3.58 -14.35
CA ALA A 154 -3.59 -2.28 -14.35
C ALA A 154 -4.82 -2.23 -15.26
N SER A 155 -5.83 -1.53 -14.81
CA SER A 155 -6.97 -1.20 -15.64
C SER A 155 -6.51 -0.29 -16.78
N LYS A 156 -7.02 -0.52 -17.99
CA LYS A 156 -6.80 0.39 -19.12
C LYS A 156 -7.43 1.79 -18.86
N GLU A 157 -8.35 1.88 -17.92
CA GLU A 157 -9.01 3.10 -17.51
C GLU A 157 -8.28 3.71 -16.31
N THR A 158 -7.20 4.41 -16.57
CA THR A 158 -6.38 5.06 -15.53
C THR A 158 -6.95 6.39 -15.04
N ARG A 159 -7.95 6.95 -15.70
CA ARG A 159 -8.60 8.21 -15.29
C ARG A 159 -10.08 7.98 -15.06
N THR A 160 -10.52 8.29 -13.86
CA THR A 160 -11.92 8.47 -13.57
C THR A 160 -12.39 9.72 -14.33
N PRO A 161 -13.36 9.63 -15.23
CA PRO A 161 -13.90 10.81 -15.93
C PRO A 161 -14.67 11.66 -14.92
N TRP A 162 -13.97 12.57 -14.28
CA TRP A 162 -14.47 13.40 -13.18
C TRP A 162 -15.73 14.19 -13.54
N GLU A 163 -15.88 14.55 -14.82
CA GLU A 163 -16.99 15.35 -15.32
C GLU A 163 -18.29 14.54 -15.40
N GLU A 164 -18.20 13.25 -15.56
CA GLU A 164 -19.34 12.31 -15.71
C GLU A 164 -19.74 11.64 -14.40
N MET A 165 -19.03 11.91 -13.31
CA MET A 165 -19.26 11.24 -12.03
C MET A 165 -20.65 11.55 -11.47
N ASN A 166 -21.48 10.55 -11.40
CA ASN A 166 -22.73 10.53 -10.64
C ASN A 166 -22.77 9.30 -9.73
N ARG A 167 -23.84 9.16 -8.94
CA ARG A 167 -23.97 8.05 -7.98
C ARG A 167 -23.92 6.67 -8.67
N GLU A 168 -24.57 6.53 -9.81
CA GLU A 168 -24.61 5.29 -10.57
C GLU A 168 -23.23 4.94 -11.12
N PHE A 169 -22.54 5.91 -11.71
CA PHE A 169 -21.15 5.75 -12.15
C PHE A 169 -20.23 5.29 -11.03
N MET A 170 -20.34 5.87 -9.82
CA MET A 170 -19.50 5.49 -8.70
C MET A 170 -19.73 4.05 -8.24
N LEU A 171 -20.98 3.58 -8.24
CA LEU A 171 -21.30 2.20 -7.91
C LEU A 171 -20.81 1.24 -9.00
N GLU A 172 -20.91 1.62 -10.27
CA GLU A 172 -20.37 0.84 -11.38
C GLU A 172 -18.83 0.79 -11.34
N TRP A 173 -18.18 1.92 -11.06
CA TRP A 173 -16.74 2.00 -10.86
C TRP A 173 -16.29 1.05 -9.73
N LYS A 174 -16.91 1.10 -8.56
CA LYS A 174 -16.68 0.15 -7.47
C LYS A 174 -16.78 -1.30 -7.98
N ASN A 175 -17.86 -1.64 -8.65
CA ASN A 175 -18.10 -3.00 -9.11
C ASN A 175 -17.05 -3.46 -10.14
N ARG A 176 -16.53 -2.56 -10.97
CA ARG A 176 -15.41 -2.85 -11.88
C ARG A 176 -14.12 -3.15 -11.08
N LYS A 177 -13.79 -2.33 -10.08
CA LYS A 177 -12.61 -2.55 -9.23
C LYS A 177 -12.71 -3.83 -8.41
N VAL A 178 -13.89 -4.18 -7.95
CA VAL A 178 -14.15 -5.47 -7.29
C VAL A 178 -13.91 -6.65 -8.24
N ARG A 179 -14.34 -6.57 -9.51
CA ARG A 179 -14.04 -7.62 -10.49
C ARG A 179 -12.55 -7.72 -10.81
N GLU A 180 -11.83 -6.60 -10.89
CA GLU A 180 -10.37 -6.60 -11.04
C GLU A 180 -9.68 -7.28 -9.85
N LEU A 181 -10.10 -6.93 -8.64
CA LEU A 181 -9.63 -7.55 -7.41
C LEU A 181 -9.85 -9.07 -7.40
N ASP A 182 -11.06 -9.52 -7.76
CA ASP A 182 -11.39 -10.95 -7.83
C ASP A 182 -10.56 -11.68 -8.90
N ARG A 183 -10.29 -11.05 -10.03
CA ARG A 183 -9.41 -11.60 -11.07
C ARG A 183 -7.98 -11.77 -10.56
N ILE A 184 -7.44 -10.77 -9.87
CA ILE A 184 -6.10 -10.82 -9.27
C ILE A 184 -6.05 -11.90 -8.19
N ALA A 185 -7.01 -11.92 -7.28
CA ALA A 185 -7.10 -12.92 -6.22
C ALA A 185 -7.17 -14.35 -6.79
N SER A 186 -7.95 -14.56 -7.83
CA SER A 186 -8.04 -15.86 -8.52
C SER A 186 -6.72 -16.27 -9.18
N ALA A 187 -5.99 -15.32 -9.78
CA ALA A 187 -4.68 -15.59 -10.37
C ALA A 187 -3.63 -15.95 -9.33
N ILE A 188 -3.68 -15.30 -8.15
CA ILE A 188 -2.82 -15.62 -7.00
C ILE A 188 -3.13 -17.02 -6.47
N ASP A 189 -4.42 -17.35 -6.27
CA ASP A 189 -4.84 -18.66 -5.73
C ASP A 189 -4.49 -19.81 -6.67
N ALA A 190 -4.64 -19.59 -7.97
CA ALA A 190 -4.30 -20.57 -9.01
C ALA A 190 -2.80 -20.65 -9.32
N ASP A 191 -1.96 -19.80 -8.72
CA ASP A 191 -0.51 -19.69 -8.98
C ASP A 191 -0.16 -19.50 -10.46
N THR A 192 -0.95 -18.67 -11.15
CA THR A 192 -0.81 -18.45 -12.61
C THR A 192 -0.01 -17.20 -12.97
N ILE A 193 0.48 -16.44 -11.98
CA ILE A 193 1.25 -15.22 -12.22
C ILE A 193 2.73 -15.59 -12.46
N THR A 194 3.07 -15.90 -13.70
CA THR A 194 4.41 -16.37 -14.08
C THR A 194 5.53 -15.37 -13.83
N LEU A 195 5.23 -14.07 -13.75
CA LEU A 195 6.20 -13.03 -13.42
C LEU A 195 6.76 -13.17 -11.99
N LEU A 196 6.06 -13.87 -11.11
CA LEU A 196 6.52 -14.15 -9.75
C LEU A 196 7.49 -15.34 -9.68
N ASN A 197 7.62 -16.10 -10.77
CA ASN A 197 8.53 -17.24 -10.79
C ASN A 197 9.98 -16.77 -10.64
N GLY A 198 10.69 -17.40 -9.70
CA GLY A 198 12.09 -17.04 -9.39
C GLY A 198 12.27 -15.93 -8.36
N CYS A 199 11.19 -15.24 -7.94
CA CYS A 199 11.26 -14.33 -6.81
C CYS A 199 11.35 -15.10 -5.49
N SER A 200 12.02 -14.51 -4.50
CA SER A 200 11.99 -14.98 -3.10
C SER A 200 10.56 -14.94 -2.53
N ASP A 201 10.30 -15.69 -1.49
CA ASP A 201 8.97 -15.70 -0.86
C ASP A 201 8.60 -14.32 -0.32
N TYR A 202 9.57 -13.60 0.25
CA TYR A 202 9.38 -12.23 0.70
C TYR A 202 8.94 -11.28 -0.43
N ALA A 203 9.66 -11.30 -1.56
CA ALA A 203 9.30 -10.47 -2.71
C ALA A 203 7.92 -10.85 -3.29
N LYS A 204 7.59 -12.16 -3.32
CA LYS A 204 6.26 -12.63 -3.72
C LYS A 204 5.16 -12.09 -2.82
N ASP A 205 5.39 -12.08 -1.51
CA ASP A 205 4.43 -11.55 -0.54
C ASP A 205 4.15 -10.07 -0.76
N VAL A 206 5.20 -9.26 -0.92
CA VAL A 206 5.08 -7.83 -1.23
C VAL A 206 4.35 -7.61 -2.56
N LEU A 207 4.73 -8.31 -3.62
CA LEU A 207 4.16 -8.15 -4.95
C LEU A 207 2.69 -8.58 -5.03
N LYS A 208 2.33 -9.72 -4.44
CA LYS A 208 0.94 -10.20 -4.36
C LYS A 208 0.06 -9.22 -3.58
N THR A 209 0.59 -8.71 -2.47
CA THR A 209 -0.12 -7.75 -1.63
C THR A 209 -0.34 -6.42 -2.38
N SER A 210 0.69 -5.92 -3.06
CA SER A 210 0.59 -4.70 -3.87
C SER A 210 -0.40 -4.86 -5.02
N LEU A 211 -0.45 -6.01 -5.68
CA LEU A 211 -1.44 -6.29 -6.70
C LEU A 211 -2.88 -6.25 -6.18
N LEU A 212 -3.14 -6.77 -4.98
CA LEU A 212 -4.47 -6.73 -4.37
C LEU A 212 -4.85 -5.32 -3.90
N ALA A 213 -3.88 -4.53 -3.42
CA ALA A 213 -4.12 -3.17 -2.97
C ALA A 213 -4.49 -2.23 -4.12
N MET A 214 -3.90 -2.40 -5.29
CA MET A 214 -4.06 -1.49 -6.43
C MET A 214 -5.52 -1.21 -6.84
N PRO A 215 -6.41 -2.19 -7.13
CA PRO A 215 -7.80 -1.90 -7.45
C PRO A 215 -8.60 -1.37 -6.24
N LEU A 216 -8.23 -1.76 -5.03
CA LEU A 216 -8.87 -1.30 -3.81
C LEU A 216 -8.58 0.18 -3.56
N GLU A 217 -7.34 0.60 -3.66
CA GLU A 217 -6.95 2.00 -3.54
C GLU A 217 -7.66 2.87 -4.58
N GLN A 218 -7.69 2.45 -5.84
CA GLN A 218 -8.38 3.19 -6.90
C GLN A 218 -9.88 3.36 -6.60
N ALA A 219 -10.53 2.37 -5.99
CA ALA A 219 -11.92 2.48 -5.55
C ALA A 219 -12.07 3.48 -4.40
N LEU A 220 -11.17 3.45 -3.43
CA LEU A 220 -11.18 4.33 -2.26
C LEU A 220 -10.90 5.78 -2.62
N VAL A 221 -9.90 6.02 -3.46
CA VAL A 221 -9.57 7.37 -3.96
C VAL A 221 -10.75 7.97 -4.72
N ALA A 222 -11.41 7.19 -5.58
CA ALA A 222 -12.59 7.66 -6.31
C ALA A 222 -13.74 8.01 -5.35
N LEU A 223 -13.99 7.18 -4.32
CA LEU A 223 -15.01 7.48 -3.31
C LEU A 223 -14.68 8.74 -2.52
N HIS A 224 -13.43 8.90 -2.10
CA HIS A 224 -12.98 10.08 -1.36
C HIS A 224 -13.18 11.37 -2.19
N GLN A 225 -12.79 11.34 -3.44
CA GLN A 225 -12.97 12.47 -4.35
C GLN A 225 -14.46 12.76 -4.63
N TRP A 226 -15.29 11.73 -4.81
CA TRP A 226 -16.74 11.84 -4.92
C TRP A 226 -17.34 12.52 -3.69
N TRP A 227 -16.93 12.08 -2.51
CA TRP A 227 -17.41 12.62 -1.25
C TRP A 227 -17.07 14.10 -1.09
N TRP A 228 -15.89 14.58 -1.53
CA TRP A 228 -15.54 15.99 -1.54
C TRP A 228 -16.39 16.80 -2.52
N ARG A 229 -16.67 16.27 -3.69
CA ARG A 229 -17.47 16.95 -4.71
C ARG A 229 -18.95 17.06 -4.36
N THR A 230 -19.50 16.13 -3.62
CA THR A 230 -20.91 16.08 -3.27
C THR A 230 -21.26 16.88 -2.02
N ARG A 231 -20.29 17.50 -1.38
CA ARG A 231 -20.52 18.40 -0.27
C ARG A 231 -21.01 19.76 -0.77
N SER A 232 -22.00 20.31 -0.03
CA SER A 232 -22.41 21.71 -0.18
C SER A 232 -21.28 22.67 0.24
N GLU A 233 -21.42 23.95 -0.07
CA GLU A 233 -20.52 25.02 0.40
C GLU A 233 -20.32 24.98 1.93
N ASP A 234 -21.33 24.57 2.68
CA ASP A 234 -21.26 24.34 4.13
C ASP A 234 -20.51 23.05 4.52
N ARG A 235 -19.88 22.36 3.59
CA ARG A 235 -19.24 21.04 3.79
C ARG A 235 -20.16 19.94 4.31
N LYS A 236 -21.47 20.09 4.15
CA LYS A 236 -22.45 19.06 4.52
C LYS A 236 -22.66 18.10 3.35
N PRO A 237 -22.77 16.78 3.61
CA PRO A 237 -23.10 15.83 2.56
C PRO A 237 -24.46 16.16 1.93
N ASN A 238 -24.53 16.08 0.58
CA ASN A 238 -25.81 16.11 -0.11
C ASN A 238 -26.45 14.71 -0.02
N PRO A 239 -27.58 14.51 0.70
CA PRO A 239 -28.17 13.20 0.89
C PRO A 239 -28.55 12.50 -0.41
N ALA A 240 -28.94 13.25 -1.45
CA ALA A 240 -29.33 12.68 -2.74
C ALA A 240 -28.14 12.09 -3.52
N LEU A 241 -26.93 12.55 -3.24
CA LEU A 241 -25.71 12.14 -3.91
C LEU A 241 -24.85 11.22 -3.01
N THR A 242 -25.13 11.16 -1.73
CA THR A 242 -24.31 10.37 -0.78
C THR A 242 -24.48 8.88 -1.06
N ILE A 243 -23.36 8.18 -1.14
CA ILE A 243 -23.31 6.72 -1.09
C ILE A 243 -22.98 6.34 0.34
N SER A 244 -23.79 5.49 0.97
CA SER A 244 -23.49 5.03 2.32
C SER A 244 -22.24 4.13 2.30
N SER A 245 -21.43 4.22 3.35
CA SER A 245 -20.23 3.35 3.53
C SER A 245 -20.62 1.88 3.42
N ASP A 246 -21.71 1.47 4.05
CA ASP A 246 -22.19 0.08 4.03
C ASP A 246 -22.45 -0.41 2.58
N THR A 247 -23.05 0.44 1.75
CA THR A 247 -23.31 0.11 0.34
C THR A 247 -22.04 0.08 -0.50
N PHE A 248 -21.09 0.98 -0.20
CA PHE A 248 -19.84 1.04 -0.97
C PHE A 248 -18.87 -0.08 -0.58
N PHE A 249 -18.77 -0.38 0.72
CA PHE A 249 -17.82 -1.35 1.27
C PHE A 249 -18.41 -2.75 1.50
N ASP A 250 -19.62 -3.04 1.01
CA ASP A 250 -20.29 -4.33 1.14
C ASP A 250 -19.43 -5.52 0.67
N PHE A 251 -18.57 -5.29 -0.31
CA PHE A 251 -17.66 -6.31 -0.86
C PHE A 251 -16.54 -6.72 0.08
N LEU A 252 -16.17 -5.90 1.07
CA LEU A 252 -15.05 -6.19 1.98
C LEU A 252 -15.33 -7.40 2.86
N SER A 253 -16.58 -7.58 3.32
CA SER A 253 -16.95 -8.70 4.18
C SER A 253 -16.68 -10.06 3.53
N ALA A 254 -16.95 -10.20 2.23
CA ALA A 254 -16.69 -11.43 1.50
C ALA A 254 -15.19 -11.69 1.27
N ARG A 255 -14.35 -10.65 1.38
CA ARG A 255 -12.91 -10.66 1.09
C ARG A 255 -12.05 -10.39 2.30
N GLN A 256 -12.65 -10.43 3.48
CA GLN A 256 -12.00 -10.08 4.75
C GLN A 256 -10.68 -10.85 4.94
N SER A 257 -10.66 -12.14 4.61
CA SER A 257 -9.52 -13.01 4.91
C SER A 257 -8.23 -12.64 4.19
N TYR A 258 -8.31 -12.05 3.00
CA TYR A 258 -7.11 -11.70 2.24
C TYR A 258 -6.90 -10.19 2.06
N LEU A 259 -7.86 -9.37 2.45
CA LEU A 259 -7.71 -7.91 2.49
C LEU A 259 -7.53 -7.42 3.93
N MET A 260 -8.58 -7.55 4.75
CA MET A 260 -8.62 -6.92 6.08
C MET A 260 -7.81 -7.69 7.13
N ASP A 261 -7.80 -9.02 7.04
CA ASP A 261 -7.07 -9.87 7.99
C ASP A 261 -5.63 -10.17 7.52
N ASN A 262 -5.24 -9.61 6.39
CA ASN A 262 -3.87 -9.74 5.87
C ASN A 262 -3.00 -8.59 6.39
N PRO A 263 -2.11 -8.84 7.37
CA PRO A 263 -1.27 -7.78 7.93
C PRO A 263 -0.28 -7.20 6.92
N LEU A 264 0.02 -7.94 5.85
CA LEU A 264 0.94 -7.47 4.82
C LEU A 264 0.32 -6.41 3.90
N MET A 265 -1.00 -6.18 3.97
CA MET A 265 -1.64 -5.09 3.21
C MET A 265 -1.00 -3.72 3.47
N ILE A 266 -0.41 -3.52 4.63
CA ILE A 266 0.34 -2.30 4.94
C ILE A 266 1.68 -2.19 4.18
N LEU A 267 2.23 -3.29 3.64
CA LEU A 267 3.42 -3.28 2.78
C LEU A 267 3.11 -3.05 1.30
N ALA A 268 1.85 -2.97 0.92
CA ALA A 268 1.47 -2.73 -0.46
C ALA A 268 1.99 -1.38 -0.96
N ALA A 269 2.18 -1.26 -2.27
CA ALA A 269 2.64 -0.03 -2.92
C ALA A 269 1.85 1.21 -2.47
N ASP A 270 0.55 1.05 -2.32
CA ASP A 270 -0.38 2.09 -1.89
C ASP A 270 -1.08 1.73 -0.56
N GLY A 271 -0.47 0.81 0.20
CA GLY A 271 -1.06 0.24 1.40
C GLY A 271 -1.37 1.28 2.49
N GLY A 272 -0.56 2.32 2.62
CA GLY A 272 -0.83 3.45 3.50
C GLY A 272 -2.13 4.18 3.12
N GLY A 273 -2.37 4.39 1.83
CA GLY A 273 -3.61 4.96 1.30
C GLY A 273 -4.83 4.08 1.58
N VAL A 274 -4.68 2.77 1.39
CA VAL A 274 -5.76 1.80 1.68
C VAL A 274 -6.12 1.80 3.17
N VAL A 275 -5.14 1.67 4.06
CA VAL A 275 -5.38 1.60 5.51
C VAL A 275 -5.94 2.92 6.06
N ASN A 276 -5.45 4.06 5.59
CA ASN A 276 -5.91 5.37 6.07
C ASN A 276 -7.29 5.78 5.53
N ASN A 277 -7.77 5.17 4.45
CA ASN A 277 -9.06 5.49 3.84
C ASN A 277 -10.17 4.48 4.17
N MET A 278 -9.88 3.38 4.89
CA MET A 278 -10.86 2.47 5.46
C MET A 278 -11.34 2.93 6.84
#